data_d792863ef13d599e3c4981dcf4202c4d
#
_entry.id   d792863ef13d599e3c4981dcf4202c4d
#
_cell.length_a   1.000
_cell.length_b   1.000
_cell.length_c   1.000
_cell.angle_alpha   90.00
_cell.angle_beta   90.00
_cell.angle_gamma   90.00
#
_symmetry.space_group_name_H-M   'P 1'
#
loop_
_entity.id
_entity.type
_entity.pdbx_description
1 polymer ?
#
loop_
_entity_poly.entity_id
_entity_poly.type
_entity_poly.pdbx_seq_one_letter_code
_entity_poly.pdbx_strand_id
1 'polypeptide(L)'
;MWSVSPQRLRPGRLPSTLAAVVLGALLLMSCRAGGGTGESAPGAATENDAGAASGEEADSAFAGRFPAPEFPEGLEWLNTSRPLSWEELRGKVVVVDFWTYGCINCLHNLPFLDDLEQEFEEELVVIGVHSAKFTTEGNVANIRRVAGRYSVSHPIVNDQDFDVWRSWQVSAWPTLFVVDPLGRVSVAHQGEGFYEGFREVISTLIRDFDEYIDRTPVDFYQEEAEAPQTVLSFPSKVLVDEAGGRLFLADTSHNRILEISLDGFDVLRIFGSGESGVVDGVEQEAWFSLPHGMALDRENNRLFVADTGNHSIRTIDLESGEVRLWAGTGRQSQWYPPLAAPRGYVHLNSPWDLALDGSTLYVAMAGSHQIWRITLENDEAWPIVGSGAEGTDDGPGLEATLAQPSGLTIGSDGYLYFVDSEASSVRRVDITDPDYPVTTIAGSGESLFEFGLQDGVGSDARFQHPLGIDSLPEGTLLVADTYNSAIRRVDPATGSVETLSGGRGQGWQDGEAPLYFEPGGLDVAGGMVY
;
A
#
# COMPACT_ATOMS: atom_id res chain seq x y z
N MET A 1 -33.54 8.84 48.44
CA MET A 1 -32.49 8.64 49.46
C MET A 1 -32.12 7.16 49.49
N TRP A 2 -31.15 6.77 48.74
CA TRP A 2 -30.34 5.56 48.95
C TRP A 2 -28.98 5.84 48.40
N SER A 3 -27.98 6.00 49.26
CA SER A 3 -26.58 6.21 48.97
C SER A 3 -25.91 4.83 48.78
N VAL A 4 -25.14 4.67 47.70
CA VAL A 4 -24.22 3.55 47.54
C VAL A 4 -22.81 4.13 47.34
N SER A 5 -21.94 3.82 48.30
CA SER A 5 -20.52 4.18 48.33
C SER A 5 -19.71 3.32 47.33
N PRO A 6 -18.63 3.87 46.72
CA PRO A 6 -17.76 3.09 45.85
C PRO A 6 -16.75 2.27 46.66
N GLN A 7 -16.77 0.96 46.47
CA GLN A 7 -15.72 0.08 46.97
C GLN A 7 -14.50 0.10 46.06
N ARG A 8 -13.35 0.44 46.63
CA ARG A 8 -12.03 0.35 45.99
C ARG A 8 -11.63 -1.13 45.87
N LEU A 9 -11.44 -1.64 44.67
CA LEU A 9 -10.78 -2.89 44.39
C LEU A 9 -9.25 -2.69 44.45
N ARG A 10 -8.57 -3.49 45.27
CA ARG A 10 -7.11 -3.55 45.39
C ARG A 10 -6.53 -4.32 44.19
N PRO A 11 -5.34 -3.96 43.64
CA PRO A 11 -4.72 -4.73 42.60
C PRO A 11 -4.13 -6.03 43.13
N GLY A 12 -4.65 -7.16 42.63
CA GLY A 12 -4.08 -8.49 42.85
C GLY A 12 -2.89 -8.68 41.89
N ARG A 13 -1.76 -9.13 42.45
CA ARG A 13 -0.57 -9.54 41.72
C ARG A 13 -0.89 -10.76 40.85
N LEU A 14 -0.69 -10.66 39.53
CA LEU A 14 -0.59 -11.78 38.61
C LEU A 14 0.82 -12.37 38.64
N PRO A 15 0.97 -13.70 38.58
CA PRO A 15 2.27 -14.34 38.62
C PRO A 15 2.99 -14.22 37.25
N SER A 16 4.26 -13.90 37.34
CA SER A 16 5.23 -13.93 36.25
C SER A 16 5.47 -15.37 35.78
N THR A 17 4.84 -15.82 34.71
CA THR A 17 5.31 -16.94 33.87
C THR A 17 4.58 -16.91 32.53
N LEU A 18 5.16 -16.26 31.56
CA LEU A 18 4.99 -16.53 30.12
C LEU A 18 6.26 -16.02 29.41
N ALA A 19 7.32 -16.79 29.60
CA ALA A 19 8.44 -16.78 28.69
C ALA A 19 8.34 -18.07 27.85
N ALA A 20 8.67 -17.92 26.56
CA ALA A 20 8.84 -18.95 25.56
C ALA A 20 7.56 -19.52 24.93
N VAL A 21 7.31 -19.16 23.67
CA VAL A 21 7.46 -20.07 22.52
C VAL A 21 7.34 -19.21 21.26
N VAL A 22 8.46 -18.80 20.69
CA VAL A 22 8.56 -18.51 19.26
C VAL A 22 9.61 -19.48 18.73
N LEU A 23 9.18 -20.70 18.40
CA LEU A 23 10.01 -21.65 17.65
C LEU A 23 9.43 -21.72 16.23
N GLY A 24 10.25 -21.29 15.28
CA GLY A 24 9.96 -21.32 13.87
C GLY A 24 9.64 -22.71 13.35
N ALA A 25 8.68 -22.78 12.47
CA ALA A 25 8.43 -23.91 11.61
C ALA A 25 9.32 -23.79 10.35
N LEU A 26 10.53 -24.35 10.41
CA LEU A 26 11.31 -24.67 9.20
C LEU A 26 10.76 -25.98 8.63
N LEU A 27 9.96 -25.89 7.57
CA LEU A 27 9.59 -27.04 6.74
C LEU A 27 10.76 -27.38 5.79
N LEU A 28 11.57 -28.36 6.20
CA LEU A 28 12.51 -29.04 5.32
C LEU A 28 11.73 -30.05 4.44
N MET A 29 11.51 -29.72 3.19
CA MET A 29 11.12 -30.72 2.19
C MET A 29 12.34 -31.58 1.82
N SER A 30 12.39 -32.81 2.33
CA SER A 30 13.35 -33.82 1.92
C SER A 30 12.84 -34.53 0.67
N CYS A 31 13.45 -34.31 -0.49
CA CYS A 31 13.33 -35.18 -1.62
C CYS A 31 14.11 -36.49 -1.39
N ARG A 32 13.38 -37.58 -1.35
CA ARG A 32 13.92 -38.96 -1.34
C ARG A 32 14.17 -39.40 -2.78
N ALA A 33 15.43 -39.60 -3.17
CA ALA A 33 15.78 -40.37 -4.35
C ALA A 33 16.57 -41.59 -3.92
N GLY A 34 16.21 -42.72 -4.52
CA GLY A 34 16.56 -44.06 -4.12
C GLY A 34 18.01 -44.50 -4.43
N GLY A 35 18.31 -45.63 -3.85
CA GLY A 35 19.62 -46.19 -3.61
C GLY A 35 20.43 -46.71 -4.83
N GLY A 36 21.71 -46.89 -4.55
CA GLY A 36 22.69 -47.58 -5.36
C GLY A 36 23.91 -47.85 -4.53
N THR A 37 24.17 -49.12 -4.26
CA THR A 37 25.29 -49.70 -3.53
C THR A 37 26.60 -49.65 -4.34
N GLY A 38 27.74 -49.42 -3.68
CA GLY A 38 29.08 -49.58 -4.30
C GLY A 38 30.21 -49.29 -3.32
N GLU A 39 31.02 -50.30 -3.08
CA GLU A 39 32.09 -50.48 -2.10
C GLU A 39 33.30 -49.53 -2.17
N SER A 40 33.80 -49.24 -0.97
CA SER A 40 35.18 -49.25 -0.39
C SER A 40 36.42 -48.95 -1.25
N ALA A 41 37.31 -48.06 -0.86
CA ALA A 41 38.39 -48.02 0.13
C ALA A 41 39.52 -47.04 -0.32
N PRO A 42 40.63 -46.82 0.43
CA PRO A 42 40.91 -45.51 1.03
C PRO A 42 42.21 -44.89 0.43
N GLY A 43 42.39 -43.58 0.63
CA GLY A 43 43.59 -42.91 0.18
C GLY A 43 43.80 -41.50 0.77
N ALA A 44 44.69 -41.46 1.73
CA ALA A 44 45.67 -40.40 2.05
C ALA A 44 45.20 -38.97 2.32
N ALA A 45 45.35 -38.58 3.56
CA ALA A 45 45.43 -37.22 4.08
C ALA A 45 46.54 -36.39 3.40
N THR A 46 46.19 -35.16 3.01
CA THR A 46 47.15 -34.07 2.99
C THR A 46 46.55 -32.94 3.82
N GLU A 47 47.15 -32.74 4.99
CA GLU A 47 46.99 -31.52 5.79
C GLU A 47 47.46 -30.32 4.97
N ASN A 48 46.55 -29.39 4.70
CA ASN A 48 46.87 -28.02 4.39
C ASN A 48 46.33 -27.17 5.49
N ASP A 49 47.27 -26.81 6.37
CA ASP A 49 47.16 -25.80 7.42
C ASP A 49 46.93 -24.44 6.75
N ALA A 50 45.70 -24.00 6.64
CA ALA A 50 45.34 -22.62 6.38
C ALA A 50 44.77 -22.08 7.70
N GLY A 51 45.60 -21.31 8.41
CA GLY A 51 45.26 -20.68 9.68
C GLY A 51 43.95 -19.90 9.57
N ALA A 52 42.88 -20.49 10.09
CA ALA A 52 41.70 -19.77 10.45
C ALA A 52 42.04 -18.87 11.64
N ALA A 53 42.10 -17.56 11.41
CA ALA A 53 42.02 -16.59 12.48
C ALA A 53 40.72 -16.85 13.22
N SER A 54 40.79 -17.36 14.44
CA SER A 54 39.68 -17.42 15.38
C SER A 54 39.39 -16.01 15.85
N GLY A 55 38.68 -15.22 15.04
CA GLY A 55 37.98 -14.04 15.53
C GLY A 55 36.89 -14.52 16.48
N GLU A 56 36.83 -14.00 17.69
CA GLU A 56 35.70 -14.18 18.57
C GLU A 56 34.43 -13.70 17.80
N GLU A 57 33.55 -14.63 17.44
CA GLU A 57 32.25 -14.28 16.87
C GLU A 57 31.47 -13.55 17.96
N ALA A 58 30.87 -12.39 17.63
CA ALA A 58 29.98 -11.71 18.55
C ALA A 58 28.88 -12.68 19.01
N ASP A 59 28.73 -12.85 20.32
CA ASP A 59 27.73 -13.73 20.92
C ASP A 59 26.36 -13.01 20.96
N SER A 60 25.65 -13.01 19.84
CA SER A 60 24.31 -12.42 19.75
C SER A 60 23.29 -13.46 19.30
N ALA A 61 22.10 -13.42 19.93
CA ALA A 61 20.97 -14.23 19.54
C ALA A 61 20.50 -13.95 18.10
N PHE A 62 20.80 -12.75 17.58
CA PHE A 62 20.46 -12.30 16.23
C PHE A 62 21.64 -12.24 15.26
N ALA A 63 22.81 -12.78 15.63
CA ALA A 63 23.94 -12.86 14.71
C ALA A 63 23.57 -13.60 13.42
N GLY A 64 23.84 -12.97 12.29
CA GLY A 64 23.53 -13.54 10.98
C GLY A 64 24.36 -14.79 10.67
N ARG A 65 23.81 -15.70 9.86
CA ARG A 65 24.45 -16.98 9.55
C ARG A 65 25.05 -17.04 8.14
N PHE A 66 24.44 -16.30 7.21
CA PHE A 66 24.82 -16.32 5.81
C PHE A 66 25.18 -14.91 5.35
N PRO A 67 26.24 -14.75 4.53
CA PRO A 67 26.56 -13.44 3.98
C PRO A 67 25.36 -12.93 3.15
N ALA A 68 25.09 -11.64 3.27
CA ALA A 68 24.09 -10.98 2.43
C ALA A 68 24.53 -11.08 0.96
N PRO A 69 23.60 -11.41 0.03
CA PRO A 69 23.90 -11.41 -1.39
C PRO A 69 24.35 -10.03 -1.88
N GLU A 70 25.36 -9.99 -2.76
CA GLU A 70 25.84 -8.76 -3.37
C GLU A 70 24.79 -8.14 -4.31
N PHE A 71 24.83 -6.81 -4.42
CA PHE A 71 24.04 -6.12 -5.45
C PHE A 71 24.71 -6.29 -6.81
N PRO A 72 23.98 -6.77 -7.86
CA PRO A 72 24.52 -6.89 -9.19
C PRO A 72 25.08 -5.58 -9.75
N GLU A 73 26.12 -5.65 -10.56
CA GLU A 73 26.64 -4.48 -11.27
C GLU A 73 25.64 -3.98 -12.32
N GLY A 74 25.64 -2.66 -12.54
CA GLY A 74 24.86 -2.01 -13.61
C GLY A 74 23.43 -1.63 -13.24
N LEU A 75 22.99 -1.89 -12.01
CA LEU A 75 21.70 -1.41 -11.51
C LEU A 75 21.69 0.11 -11.35
N GLU A 76 20.54 0.71 -11.61
CA GLU A 76 20.32 2.14 -11.35
C GLU A 76 20.03 2.38 -9.88
N TRP A 77 20.68 3.39 -9.30
CA TRP A 77 20.51 3.80 -7.91
C TRP A 77 20.01 5.23 -7.81
N LEU A 78 19.19 5.50 -6.81
CA LEU A 78 18.69 6.82 -6.43
C LEU A 78 19.12 7.13 -4.99
N ASN A 79 19.12 8.40 -4.62
CA ASN A 79 19.52 8.90 -3.31
C ASN A 79 20.95 8.50 -2.90
N THR A 80 21.78 8.16 -3.86
CA THR A 80 23.21 7.91 -3.67
C THR A 80 23.99 8.28 -4.92
N SER A 81 25.22 8.75 -4.77
CA SER A 81 26.09 9.13 -5.89
C SER A 81 26.74 7.93 -6.60
N ARG A 82 26.63 6.73 -6.03
CA ARG A 82 27.25 5.51 -6.55
C ARG A 82 26.57 4.25 -5.99
N PRO A 83 26.70 3.11 -6.68
CA PRO A 83 26.28 1.83 -6.11
C PRO A 83 26.92 1.56 -4.75
N LEU A 84 26.20 0.94 -3.85
CA LEU A 84 26.66 0.52 -2.53
C LEU A 84 27.17 -0.93 -2.58
N SER A 85 28.13 -1.26 -1.69
CA SER A 85 28.67 -2.60 -1.52
C SER A 85 28.65 -3.02 -0.05
N TRP A 86 28.63 -4.32 0.22
CA TRP A 86 28.69 -4.80 1.60
C TRP A 86 30.05 -4.52 2.28
N GLU A 87 31.11 -4.28 1.51
CA GLU A 87 32.40 -3.87 2.07
C GLU A 87 32.31 -2.49 2.72
N GLU A 88 31.59 -1.56 2.08
CA GLU A 88 31.38 -0.19 2.58
C GLU A 88 30.36 -0.10 3.72
N LEU A 89 29.44 -1.05 3.78
CA LEU A 89 28.41 -1.13 4.81
C LEU A 89 28.86 -1.94 6.05
N ARG A 90 30.10 -2.45 6.07
CA ARG A 90 30.65 -3.11 7.25
C ARG A 90 30.64 -2.18 8.45
N GLY A 91 30.24 -2.70 9.58
CA GLY A 91 30.07 -1.92 10.81
C GLY A 91 28.71 -1.24 10.94
N LYS A 92 27.85 -1.33 9.96
CA LYS A 92 26.45 -0.88 10.04
C LYS A 92 25.49 -2.05 10.23
N VAL A 93 24.42 -1.85 11.00
CA VAL A 93 23.21 -2.65 10.84
C VAL A 93 22.52 -2.16 9.58
N VAL A 94 22.10 -3.06 8.70
CA VAL A 94 21.43 -2.65 7.45
C VAL A 94 20.04 -3.25 7.39
N VAL A 95 19.03 -2.43 7.11
CA VAL A 95 17.69 -2.88 6.75
C VAL A 95 17.58 -2.84 5.23
N VAL A 96 17.19 -3.95 4.61
CA VAL A 96 16.93 -4.04 3.18
C VAL A 96 15.43 -4.24 3.00
N ASP A 97 14.77 -3.25 2.39
CA ASP A 97 13.33 -3.22 2.13
C ASP A 97 13.04 -3.54 0.68
N PHE A 98 12.44 -4.70 0.42
CA PHE A 98 11.93 -5.08 -0.91
C PHE A 98 10.52 -4.55 -1.07
N TRP A 99 10.35 -3.55 -1.91
CA TRP A 99 9.11 -2.82 -2.08
C TRP A 99 8.78 -2.50 -3.55
N THR A 100 7.57 -2.07 -3.79
CA THR A 100 7.16 -1.40 -5.03
C THR A 100 6.13 -0.31 -4.70
N TYR A 101 6.10 0.76 -5.48
CA TYR A 101 5.30 1.93 -5.12
C TYR A 101 3.78 1.76 -5.38
N GLY A 102 3.35 0.76 -6.14
CA GLY A 102 1.93 0.41 -6.29
C GLY A 102 1.34 -0.35 -5.09
N CYS A 103 2.18 -0.96 -4.29
CA CYS A 103 1.78 -1.79 -3.15
C CYS A 103 1.53 -0.93 -1.90
N ILE A 104 0.28 -0.78 -1.48
CA ILE A 104 -0.08 0.02 -0.30
C ILE A 104 0.58 -0.47 0.99
N ASN A 105 0.71 -1.80 1.17
CA ASN A 105 1.35 -2.39 2.35
C ASN A 105 2.86 -2.11 2.39
N CYS A 106 3.50 -1.91 1.24
CA CYS A 106 4.88 -1.42 1.16
C CYS A 106 4.98 0.04 1.64
N LEU A 107 4.04 0.88 1.18
CA LEU A 107 4.00 2.28 1.55
C LEU A 107 3.76 2.48 3.04
N HIS A 108 3.09 1.56 3.73
CA HIS A 108 2.91 1.59 5.19
C HIS A 108 4.22 1.42 5.96
N ASN A 109 5.22 0.77 5.38
CA ASN A 109 6.52 0.60 6.04
C ASN A 109 7.38 1.88 6.00
N LEU A 110 7.17 2.77 5.02
CA LEU A 110 8.03 3.95 4.82
C LEU A 110 8.14 4.86 6.05
N PRO A 111 7.05 5.24 6.76
CA PRO A 111 7.16 6.04 7.97
C PRO A 111 7.94 5.34 9.09
N PHE A 112 7.80 4.01 9.20
CA PHE A 112 8.55 3.24 10.18
C PHE A 112 10.05 3.18 9.85
N LEU A 113 10.40 3.05 8.57
CA LEU A 113 11.79 3.07 8.13
C LEU A 113 12.44 4.43 8.39
N ASP A 114 11.71 5.53 8.14
CA ASP A 114 12.15 6.89 8.47
C ASP A 114 12.37 7.06 9.99
N ASP A 115 11.45 6.57 10.82
CA ASP A 115 11.60 6.56 12.29
C ASP A 115 12.87 5.79 12.73
N LEU A 116 13.15 4.65 12.10
CA LEU A 116 14.37 3.87 12.40
C LEU A 116 15.66 4.60 12.00
N GLU A 117 15.67 5.24 10.83
CA GLU A 117 16.81 6.03 10.36
C GLU A 117 17.11 7.21 11.30
N GLN A 118 16.06 7.85 11.84
CA GLN A 118 16.21 8.93 12.82
C GLN A 118 16.66 8.42 14.20
N GLU A 119 16.13 7.26 14.65
CA GLU A 119 16.45 6.69 15.96
C GLU A 119 17.89 6.16 16.03
N PHE A 120 18.40 5.59 14.93
CA PHE A 120 19.70 4.93 14.84
C PHE A 120 20.61 5.56 13.77
N GLU A 121 20.59 6.89 13.65
CA GLU A 121 21.25 7.66 12.59
C GLU A 121 22.73 7.29 12.36
N GLU A 122 23.47 6.96 13.41
CA GLU A 122 24.90 6.63 13.34
C GLU A 122 25.17 5.15 13.05
N GLU A 123 24.26 4.24 13.39
CA GLU A 123 24.50 2.79 13.36
C GLU A 123 23.73 2.06 12.26
N LEU A 124 22.61 2.64 11.76
CA LEU A 124 21.72 2.00 10.80
C LEU A 124 21.86 2.59 9.41
N VAL A 125 21.71 1.75 8.41
CA VAL A 125 21.47 2.14 7.01
C VAL A 125 20.23 1.40 6.50
N VAL A 126 19.30 2.12 5.88
CA VAL A 126 18.19 1.52 5.14
C VAL A 126 18.53 1.53 3.65
N ILE A 127 18.18 0.46 2.94
CA ILE A 127 18.31 0.34 1.48
C ILE A 127 16.98 -0.17 0.94
N GLY A 128 16.32 0.65 0.11
CA GLY A 128 15.14 0.23 -0.63
C GLY A 128 15.53 -0.55 -1.90
N VAL A 129 15.03 -1.76 -2.05
CA VAL A 129 15.11 -2.53 -3.30
C VAL A 129 13.75 -2.44 -3.98
N HIS A 130 13.66 -1.59 -4.98
CA HIS A 130 12.42 -1.40 -5.74
C HIS A 130 12.31 -2.45 -6.84
N SER A 131 11.63 -3.56 -6.53
CA SER A 131 11.37 -4.64 -7.49
C SER A 131 10.01 -4.45 -8.13
N ALA A 132 10.00 -3.98 -9.36
CA ALA A 132 8.80 -3.52 -10.07
C ALA A 132 7.85 -4.66 -10.43
N LYS A 133 6.62 -4.68 -9.89
CA LYS A 133 5.58 -5.64 -10.29
C LYS A 133 5.05 -5.31 -11.69
N PHE A 134 4.77 -4.04 -11.95
CA PHE A 134 4.22 -3.55 -13.21
C PHE A 134 5.28 -2.87 -14.09
N THR A 135 5.07 -2.88 -15.41
CA THR A 135 6.03 -2.29 -16.36
C THR A 135 6.33 -0.82 -16.06
N THR A 136 5.31 -0.04 -15.69
CA THR A 136 5.43 1.39 -15.38
C THR A 136 6.30 1.64 -14.15
N GLU A 137 6.29 0.74 -13.19
CA GLU A 137 7.07 0.83 -11.95
C GLU A 137 8.58 0.69 -12.16
N GLY A 138 9.01 0.00 -13.22
CA GLY A 138 10.43 -0.15 -13.56
C GLY A 138 11.09 1.16 -14.07
N ASN A 139 10.31 2.20 -14.33
CA ASN A 139 10.84 3.47 -14.81
C ASN A 139 11.46 4.29 -13.66
N VAL A 140 12.76 4.50 -13.70
CA VAL A 140 13.50 5.23 -12.67
C VAL A 140 12.97 6.65 -12.41
N ALA A 141 12.45 7.34 -13.43
CA ALA A 141 11.86 8.67 -13.25
C ALA A 141 10.55 8.61 -12.45
N ASN A 142 9.77 7.53 -12.59
CA ASN A 142 8.58 7.29 -11.78
C ASN A 142 8.96 6.96 -10.32
N ILE A 143 9.96 6.08 -10.13
CA ILE A 143 10.48 5.75 -8.79
C ILE A 143 10.95 7.03 -8.08
N ARG A 144 11.75 7.87 -8.76
CA ARG A 144 12.24 9.15 -8.22
C ARG A 144 11.09 10.06 -7.78
N ARG A 145 10.06 10.20 -8.63
CA ARG A 145 8.91 11.04 -8.33
C ARG A 145 8.13 10.53 -7.11
N VAL A 146 7.94 9.22 -7.01
CA VAL A 146 7.24 8.60 -5.88
C VAL A 146 8.08 8.66 -4.61
N ALA A 147 9.39 8.40 -4.68
CA ALA A 147 10.32 8.59 -3.56
C ALA A 147 10.22 10.03 -3.00
N GLY A 148 10.22 11.03 -3.89
CA GLY A 148 10.00 12.43 -3.49
C GLY A 148 8.61 12.68 -2.88
N ARG A 149 7.55 12.04 -3.39
CA ARG A 149 6.19 12.14 -2.83
C ARG A 149 6.12 11.67 -1.38
N TYR A 150 6.80 10.58 -1.06
CA TYR A 150 6.80 9.97 0.27
C TYR A 150 8.02 10.33 1.10
N SER A 151 8.83 11.29 0.64
CA SER A 151 10.04 11.77 1.33
C SER A 151 11.04 10.65 1.66
N VAL A 152 11.15 9.65 0.80
CA VAL A 152 12.13 8.55 0.97
C VAL A 152 13.54 9.12 0.77
N SER A 153 14.35 9.10 1.84
CA SER A 153 15.69 9.68 1.87
C SER A 153 16.81 8.66 1.69
N HIS A 154 16.55 7.41 2.05
CA HIS A 154 17.54 6.34 1.93
C HIS A 154 17.83 5.94 0.47
N PRO A 155 18.98 5.31 0.20
CA PRO A 155 19.33 4.76 -1.09
C PRO A 155 18.29 3.78 -1.62
N ILE A 156 17.95 3.90 -2.90
CA ILE A 156 17.03 2.98 -3.59
C ILE A 156 17.75 2.37 -4.77
N VAL A 157 17.69 1.07 -4.93
CA VAL A 157 18.12 0.35 -6.13
C VAL A 157 16.92 -0.07 -6.96
N ASN A 158 16.94 0.21 -8.27
CA ASN A 158 15.92 -0.21 -9.22
C ASN A 158 16.19 -1.65 -9.68
N ASP A 159 15.46 -2.60 -9.14
CA ASP A 159 15.53 -4.03 -9.44
C ASP A 159 14.42 -4.45 -10.42
N GLN A 160 14.28 -3.73 -11.55
CA GLN A 160 13.23 -3.96 -12.54
C GLN A 160 13.22 -5.37 -13.13
N ASP A 161 14.38 -6.03 -13.18
CA ASP A 161 14.57 -7.37 -13.74
C ASP A 161 14.55 -8.47 -12.67
N PHE A 162 14.28 -8.15 -11.41
CA PHE A 162 14.22 -9.09 -10.27
C PHE A 162 15.53 -9.83 -9.98
N ASP A 163 16.68 -9.24 -10.28
CA ASP A 163 17.98 -9.89 -10.05
C ASP A 163 18.34 -9.90 -8.56
N VAL A 164 18.14 -8.79 -7.86
CA VAL A 164 18.30 -8.70 -6.40
C VAL A 164 17.24 -9.53 -5.71
N TRP A 165 15.97 -9.41 -6.10
CA TRP A 165 14.85 -10.21 -5.61
C TRP A 165 15.14 -11.70 -5.60
N ARG A 166 15.62 -12.23 -6.75
CA ARG A 166 15.94 -13.66 -6.90
C ARG A 166 17.13 -14.07 -6.03
N SER A 167 18.16 -13.23 -5.95
CA SER A 167 19.36 -13.55 -5.16
C SER A 167 19.05 -13.63 -3.66
N TRP A 168 18.09 -12.82 -3.17
CA TRP A 168 17.61 -12.82 -1.80
C TRP A 168 16.46 -13.79 -1.53
N GLN A 169 16.00 -14.53 -2.57
CA GLN A 169 14.90 -15.49 -2.49
C GLN A 169 13.60 -14.87 -1.96
N VAL A 170 13.35 -13.63 -2.30
CA VAL A 170 12.10 -12.92 -1.95
C VAL A 170 10.93 -13.54 -2.72
N SER A 171 9.74 -13.55 -2.15
CA SER A 171 8.54 -14.15 -2.74
C SER A 171 7.29 -13.29 -2.65
N ALA A 172 7.32 -12.18 -1.88
CA ALA A 172 6.20 -11.24 -1.79
C ALA A 172 6.65 -9.85 -1.35
N TRP A 173 5.82 -8.86 -1.62
CA TRP A 173 5.94 -7.48 -1.13
C TRP A 173 5.01 -7.22 0.06
N PRO A 174 5.44 -6.39 1.01
CA PRO A 174 6.83 -6.04 1.29
C PRO A 174 7.59 -7.21 1.93
N THR A 175 8.92 -7.22 1.80
CA THR A 175 9.78 -8.11 2.59
C THR A 175 10.99 -7.31 3.10
N LEU A 176 11.19 -7.33 4.41
CA LEU A 176 12.31 -6.64 5.06
C LEU A 176 13.33 -7.65 5.58
N PHE A 177 14.60 -7.34 5.38
CA PHE A 177 15.71 -8.09 5.96
C PHE A 177 16.51 -7.18 6.89
N VAL A 178 17.04 -7.76 7.96
CA VAL A 178 18.06 -7.13 8.79
C VAL A 178 19.40 -7.84 8.57
N VAL A 179 20.44 -7.06 8.30
CA VAL A 179 21.82 -7.55 8.11
C VAL A 179 22.67 -7.05 9.26
N ASP A 180 23.47 -7.94 9.85
CA ASP A 180 24.35 -7.62 10.98
C ASP A 180 25.58 -6.80 10.54
N PRO A 181 26.34 -6.18 11.48
CA PRO A 181 27.51 -5.36 11.17
C PRO A 181 28.64 -6.11 10.44
N LEU A 182 28.60 -7.43 10.43
CA LEU A 182 29.55 -8.27 9.67
C LEU A 182 29.02 -8.60 8.26
N GLY A 183 27.90 -8.01 7.83
CA GLY A 183 27.31 -8.20 6.51
C GLY A 183 26.64 -9.57 6.34
N ARG A 184 26.03 -10.11 7.40
CA ARG A 184 25.32 -11.39 7.37
C ARG A 184 23.83 -11.20 7.62
N VAL A 185 22.98 -11.91 6.88
CA VAL A 185 21.52 -11.86 7.06
C VAL A 185 21.14 -12.42 8.42
N SER A 186 20.51 -11.58 9.25
CA SER A 186 20.08 -11.87 10.61
C SER A 186 18.62 -12.33 10.65
N VAL A 187 17.69 -11.46 10.24
CA VAL A 187 16.26 -11.68 10.29
C VAL A 187 15.64 -11.32 8.94
N ALA A 188 14.57 -12.03 8.58
CA ALA A 188 13.71 -11.71 7.46
C ALA A 188 12.24 -11.70 7.94
N HIS A 189 11.46 -10.74 7.46
CA HIS A 189 10.03 -10.67 7.70
C HIS A 189 9.29 -10.32 6.40
N GLN A 190 8.27 -11.09 6.09
CA GLN A 190 7.39 -10.87 4.95
C GLN A 190 6.08 -10.25 5.42
N GLY A 191 5.65 -9.20 4.75
CA GLY A 191 4.46 -8.42 5.12
C GLY A 191 4.80 -7.18 5.95
N GLU A 192 3.76 -6.49 6.40
CA GLU A 192 3.84 -5.29 7.25
C GLU A 192 3.65 -5.64 8.74
N GLY A 193 3.88 -4.67 9.65
CA GLY A 193 3.38 -4.73 11.04
C GLY A 193 4.30 -5.36 12.09
N PHE A 194 5.51 -5.80 11.77
CA PHE A 194 6.47 -6.35 12.76
C PHE A 194 7.42 -5.26 13.33
N TYR A 195 6.94 -4.04 13.47
CA TYR A 195 7.76 -2.85 13.74
C TYR A 195 8.56 -2.90 15.05
N GLU A 196 7.91 -3.25 16.17
CA GLU A 196 8.58 -3.37 17.47
C GLU A 196 9.62 -4.50 17.48
N GLY A 197 9.34 -5.61 16.77
CA GLY A 197 10.29 -6.71 16.62
C GLY A 197 11.55 -6.29 15.88
N PHE A 198 11.44 -5.51 14.81
CA PHE A 198 12.60 -4.95 14.09
C PHE A 198 13.40 -4.03 14.99
N ARG A 199 12.76 -3.13 15.71
CA ARG A 199 13.42 -2.21 16.65
C ARG A 199 14.20 -2.96 17.72
N GLU A 200 13.63 -4.05 18.27
CA GLU A 200 14.30 -4.93 19.24
C GLU A 200 15.53 -5.63 18.64
N VAL A 201 15.39 -6.19 17.43
CA VAL A 201 16.50 -6.85 16.70
C VAL A 201 17.63 -5.86 16.45
N ILE A 202 17.35 -4.69 15.89
CA ILE A 202 18.33 -3.64 15.57
C ILE A 202 19.06 -3.19 16.84
N SER A 203 18.32 -2.82 17.90
CA SER A 203 18.90 -2.40 19.17
C SER A 203 19.78 -3.47 19.80
N THR A 204 19.41 -4.74 19.66
CA THR A 204 20.19 -5.88 20.17
C THR A 204 21.46 -6.07 19.36
N LEU A 205 21.40 -6.00 18.04
CA LEU A 205 22.56 -6.10 17.17
C LEU A 205 23.55 -4.96 17.44
N ILE A 206 23.08 -3.72 17.57
CA ILE A 206 23.93 -2.56 17.89
C ILE A 206 24.65 -2.79 19.22
N ARG A 207 23.95 -3.24 20.26
CA ARG A 207 24.55 -3.51 21.57
C ARG A 207 25.55 -4.66 21.55
N ASP A 208 25.17 -5.79 20.94
CA ASP A 208 25.95 -7.02 20.99
C ASP A 208 27.18 -6.96 20.04
N PHE A 209 27.13 -6.11 19.02
CA PHE A 209 28.23 -5.86 18.07
C PHE A 209 28.91 -4.51 18.28
N ASP A 210 28.83 -3.88 19.46
CA ASP A 210 29.31 -2.52 19.70
C ASP A 210 30.79 -2.31 19.29
N GLU A 211 31.66 -3.31 19.46
CA GLU A 211 33.07 -3.27 19.05
C GLU A 211 33.25 -3.28 17.51
N TYR A 212 32.24 -3.70 16.76
CA TYR A 212 32.29 -3.76 15.31
C TYR A 212 31.52 -2.60 14.65
N ILE A 213 30.70 -1.85 15.41
CA ILE A 213 29.90 -0.74 14.90
C ILE A 213 30.79 0.43 14.47
N ASP A 214 30.65 0.85 13.24
CA ASP A 214 31.20 2.10 12.72
C ASP A 214 30.14 3.20 12.79
N ARG A 215 30.32 4.16 13.69
CA ARG A 215 29.44 5.31 13.87
C ARG A 215 29.78 6.50 12.96
N THR A 216 30.65 6.31 11.99
CA THR A 216 30.91 7.33 10.98
C THR A 216 29.67 7.45 10.10
N PRO A 217 29.03 8.62 9.97
CA PRO A 217 27.88 8.80 9.11
C PRO A 217 28.22 8.40 7.67
N VAL A 218 27.30 7.66 7.02
CA VAL A 218 27.40 7.40 5.59
C VAL A 218 26.77 8.59 4.88
N ASP A 219 27.58 9.32 4.12
CA ASP A 219 27.13 10.48 3.35
C ASP A 219 26.43 9.99 2.07
N PHE A 220 25.11 9.97 2.10
CA PHE A 220 24.28 9.71 0.93
C PHE A 220 23.93 11.02 0.24
N TYR A 221 24.09 11.06 -1.07
CA TYR A 221 23.57 12.14 -1.88
C TYR A 221 22.04 12.03 -1.93
N GLN A 222 21.36 12.86 -1.14
CA GLN A 222 19.93 13.02 -1.29
C GLN A 222 19.67 13.76 -2.60
N GLU A 223 18.96 13.11 -3.52
CA GLU A 223 18.46 13.81 -4.69
C GLU A 223 17.49 14.89 -4.17
N GLU A 224 17.84 16.17 -4.33
CA GLU A 224 16.90 17.25 -4.06
C GLU A 224 15.71 17.01 -4.99
N ALA A 225 14.64 16.46 -4.43
CA ALA A 225 13.36 16.48 -5.09
C ALA A 225 12.95 17.96 -5.16
N GLU A 226 13.35 18.66 -6.21
CA GLU A 226 12.64 19.86 -6.64
C GLU A 226 11.21 19.38 -6.98
N ALA A 227 10.39 19.18 -5.94
CA ALA A 227 8.97 19.04 -6.13
C ALA A 227 8.52 20.33 -6.81
N PRO A 228 8.14 20.30 -8.09
CA PRO A 228 7.63 21.50 -8.73
C PRO A 228 6.50 22.00 -7.84
N GLN A 229 6.53 23.26 -7.43
CA GLN A 229 5.42 23.88 -6.72
C GLN A 229 4.26 23.99 -7.71
N THR A 230 3.57 22.88 -7.91
CA THR A 230 2.40 22.79 -8.76
C THR A 230 1.16 23.21 -7.96
N VAL A 231 0.16 23.72 -8.65
CA VAL A 231 -1.12 24.09 -8.05
C VAL A 231 -1.77 22.89 -7.36
N LEU A 232 -1.61 21.71 -7.93
CA LEU A 232 -2.05 20.42 -7.41
C LEU A 232 -0.85 19.50 -7.18
N SER A 233 -0.94 18.60 -6.22
CA SER A 233 0.09 17.60 -5.94
C SER A 233 -0.52 16.20 -5.88
N PHE A 234 -0.26 15.38 -6.88
CA PHE A 234 -0.78 14.03 -7.01
C PHE A 234 -2.30 13.94 -6.72
N PRO A 235 -3.14 14.72 -7.43
CA PRO A 235 -4.58 14.62 -7.26
C PRO A 235 -5.04 13.21 -7.62
N SER A 236 -5.91 12.61 -6.78
CA SER A 236 -6.28 11.20 -6.95
C SER A 236 -7.70 11.01 -7.45
N LYS A 237 -8.69 11.56 -6.76
CA LYS A 237 -10.11 11.32 -7.06
C LYS A 237 -10.86 12.64 -7.25
N VAL A 238 -11.83 12.59 -8.14
CA VAL A 238 -12.78 13.68 -8.40
C VAL A 238 -14.20 13.17 -8.14
N LEU A 239 -15.09 14.04 -7.65
CA LEU A 239 -16.51 13.77 -7.47
C LEU A 239 -17.30 14.98 -7.91
N VAL A 240 -18.25 14.79 -8.83
CA VAL A 240 -19.05 15.87 -9.42
C VAL A 240 -20.42 15.96 -8.76
N ASP A 241 -20.76 17.14 -8.27
CA ASP A 241 -22.10 17.53 -7.86
C ASP A 241 -22.72 18.45 -8.91
N GLU A 242 -23.23 17.85 -9.99
CA GLU A 242 -23.84 18.60 -11.10
C GLU A 242 -25.00 19.49 -10.61
N ALA A 243 -25.84 18.97 -9.71
CA ALA A 243 -26.97 19.70 -9.15
C ALA A 243 -26.53 20.90 -8.30
N GLY A 244 -25.37 20.79 -7.64
CA GLY A 244 -24.75 21.88 -6.89
C GLY A 244 -23.88 22.79 -7.74
N GLY A 245 -23.65 22.49 -9.03
CA GLY A 245 -22.79 23.25 -9.93
C GLY A 245 -21.31 23.23 -9.55
N ARG A 246 -20.84 22.16 -8.93
CA ARG A 246 -19.50 22.06 -8.36
C ARG A 246 -18.92 20.63 -8.49
N LEU A 247 -17.61 20.54 -8.33
CA LEU A 247 -16.92 19.27 -8.13
C LEU A 247 -16.02 19.34 -6.90
N PHE A 248 -15.69 18.18 -6.36
CA PHE A 248 -14.71 18.02 -5.28
C PHE A 248 -13.51 17.28 -5.85
N LEU A 249 -12.30 17.73 -5.49
CA LEU A 249 -11.04 17.14 -5.93
C LEU A 249 -10.18 16.82 -4.70
N ALA A 250 -9.77 15.57 -4.57
CA ALA A 250 -8.76 15.18 -3.58
C ALA A 250 -7.36 15.57 -4.10
N ASP A 251 -6.81 16.65 -3.58
CA ASP A 251 -5.43 17.09 -3.80
C ASP A 251 -4.52 16.40 -2.79
N THR A 252 -4.31 15.10 -3.05
CA THR A 252 -3.89 14.08 -2.10
C THR A 252 -2.59 14.40 -1.38
N SER A 253 -1.52 14.74 -2.11
CA SER A 253 -0.24 15.03 -1.45
C SER A 253 -0.13 16.46 -0.88
N HIS A 254 -1.12 17.32 -1.15
CA HIS A 254 -1.32 18.54 -0.39
C HIS A 254 -2.28 18.36 0.80
N ASN A 255 -2.67 17.13 1.14
CA ASN A 255 -3.51 16.81 2.31
C ASN A 255 -4.77 17.67 2.40
N ARG A 256 -5.48 17.88 1.27
CA ARG A 256 -6.64 18.76 1.21
C ARG A 256 -7.67 18.30 0.19
N ILE A 257 -8.91 18.76 0.38
CA ILE A 257 -10.00 18.63 -0.58
C ILE A 257 -10.33 20.03 -1.13
N LEU A 258 -10.46 20.13 -2.44
CA LEU A 258 -10.86 21.35 -3.12
C LEU A 258 -12.32 21.23 -3.54
N GLU A 259 -13.13 22.26 -3.26
CA GLU A 259 -14.44 22.49 -3.87
C GLU A 259 -14.25 23.48 -5.02
N ILE A 260 -14.65 23.09 -6.23
CA ILE A 260 -14.37 23.82 -7.47
C ILE A 260 -15.69 24.03 -8.22
N SER A 261 -15.93 25.23 -8.77
CA SER A 261 -17.10 25.48 -9.60
C SER A 261 -17.03 24.74 -10.93
N LEU A 262 -18.15 24.22 -11.43
CA LEU A 262 -18.24 23.68 -12.79
C LEU A 262 -18.20 24.78 -13.85
N ASP A 263 -18.61 26.00 -13.50
CA ASP A 263 -18.59 27.18 -14.35
C ASP A 263 -17.24 27.93 -14.16
N GLY A 264 -16.25 27.60 -14.98
CA GLY A 264 -14.96 28.31 -14.98
C GLY A 264 -13.86 27.66 -14.17
N PHE A 265 -14.13 26.61 -13.42
CA PHE A 265 -13.17 25.87 -12.61
C PHE A 265 -12.45 26.72 -11.54
N ASP A 266 -13.16 27.68 -10.96
CA ASP A 266 -12.66 28.47 -9.83
C ASP A 266 -12.71 27.66 -8.55
N VAL A 267 -11.65 27.72 -7.73
CA VAL A 267 -11.64 27.14 -6.38
C VAL A 267 -12.56 27.95 -5.50
N LEU A 268 -13.65 27.32 -5.00
CA LEU A 268 -14.64 27.93 -4.13
C LEU A 268 -14.24 27.84 -2.67
N ARG A 269 -13.80 26.64 -2.23
CA ARG A 269 -13.40 26.37 -0.84
C ARG A 269 -12.25 25.37 -0.80
N ILE A 270 -11.50 25.41 0.29
CA ILE A 270 -10.41 24.47 0.58
C ILE A 270 -10.65 23.89 1.96
N PHE A 271 -10.68 22.55 2.05
CA PHE A 271 -10.77 21.80 3.30
C PHE A 271 -9.44 21.08 3.52
N GLY A 272 -8.80 21.36 4.64
CA GLY A 272 -7.46 20.88 4.99
C GLY A 272 -6.41 21.98 4.93
N SER A 273 -5.53 22.01 5.94
CA SER A 273 -4.45 23.00 6.08
C SER A 273 -3.27 22.73 5.15
N GLY A 274 -3.14 21.50 4.65
CA GLY A 274 -1.94 20.97 4.00
C GLY A 274 -1.04 20.14 4.93
N GLU A 275 -1.20 20.30 6.24
CA GLU A 275 -0.47 19.47 7.21
C GLU A 275 -1.08 18.05 7.29
N SER A 276 -0.22 17.05 7.49
CA SER A 276 -0.63 15.64 7.63
C SER A 276 -1.06 15.33 9.07
N GLY A 277 -2.23 14.71 9.25
CA GLY A 277 -2.71 14.29 10.56
C GLY A 277 -4.23 14.20 10.68
N VAL A 278 -4.71 13.80 11.86
CA VAL A 278 -6.13 13.69 12.21
C VAL A 278 -6.52 14.84 13.13
N VAL A 279 -6.84 16.00 12.55
CA VAL A 279 -7.31 17.18 13.31
C VAL A 279 -8.66 17.59 12.74
N ASP A 280 -9.67 17.68 13.62
CA ASP A 280 -10.97 18.22 13.29
C ASP A 280 -10.93 19.76 13.31
N GLY A 281 -11.73 20.41 12.48
CA GLY A 281 -11.76 21.88 12.40
C GLY A 281 -12.62 22.37 11.25
N VAL A 282 -12.70 23.69 11.07
CA VAL A 282 -13.44 24.32 9.98
C VAL A 282 -12.50 24.61 8.83
N GLU A 283 -12.83 24.07 7.64
CA GLU A 283 -12.06 24.33 6.41
C GLU A 283 -10.56 24.06 6.59
N GLN A 284 -9.71 25.09 6.44
CA GLN A 284 -8.25 24.97 6.51
C GLN A 284 -7.70 24.80 7.95
N GLU A 285 -8.56 24.75 8.98
CA GLU A 285 -8.14 24.37 10.33
C GLU A 285 -8.02 22.85 10.50
N ALA A 286 -8.69 22.09 9.65
CA ALA A 286 -8.64 20.63 9.67
C ALA A 286 -7.35 20.10 9.02
N TRP A 287 -6.94 18.89 9.41
CA TRP A 287 -5.83 18.18 8.78
C TRP A 287 -6.30 16.84 8.25
N PHE A 288 -5.79 16.46 7.08
CA PHE A 288 -5.95 15.16 6.46
C PHE A 288 -4.57 14.50 6.28
N SER A 289 -4.55 13.24 5.91
CA SER A 289 -3.34 12.57 5.44
C SER A 289 -3.66 11.75 4.19
N LEU A 290 -3.12 12.16 3.05
CA LEU A 290 -3.31 11.51 1.76
C LEU A 290 -4.79 11.17 1.49
N PRO A 291 -5.72 12.14 1.49
CA PRO A 291 -7.14 11.88 1.21
C PRO A 291 -7.32 11.43 -0.24
N HIS A 292 -8.21 10.43 -0.48
CA HIS A 292 -8.48 9.88 -1.81
C HIS A 292 -9.97 9.97 -2.16
N GLY A 293 -10.71 8.91 -1.96
CA GLY A 293 -12.10 8.76 -2.42
C GLY A 293 -13.10 9.60 -1.63
N MET A 294 -14.20 9.92 -2.30
CA MET A 294 -15.24 10.76 -1.72
C MET A 294 -16.63 10.23 -2.08
N ALA A 295 -17.61 10.45 -1.20
CA ALA A 295 -19.02 10.18 -1.47
C ALA A 295 -19.90 11.31 -0.94
N LEU A 296 -20.85 11.76 -1.75
CA LEU A 296 -21.73 12.88 -1.42
C LEU A 296 -23.08 12.42 -0.90
N ASP A 297 -23.37 12.78 0.34
CA ASP A 297 -24.70 12.68 0.95
C ASP A 297 -25.46 14.00 0.71
N ARG A 298 -26.20 14.06 -0.40
CA ARG A 298 -26.95 15.26 -0.80
C ARG A 298 -28.08 15.60 0.16
N GLU A 299 -28.70 14.60 0.76
CA GLU A 299 -29.83 14.80 1.66
C GLU A 299 -29.41 15.54 2.94
N ASN A 300 -28.23 15.23 3.44
CA ASN A 300 -27.69 15.84 4.66
C ASN A 300 -26.62 16.91 4.37
N ASN A 301 -26.42 17.30 3.10
CA ASN A 301 -25.40 18.26 2.66
C ASN A 301 -24.01 17.97 3.22
N ARG A 302 -23.58 16.71 3.11
CA ARG A 302 -22.37 16.18 3.72
C ARG A 302 -21.51 15.42 2.71
N LEU A 303 -20.20 15.66 2.74
CA LEU A 303 -19.22 14.91 1.98
C LEU A 303 -18.47 13.94 2.90
N PHE A 304 -18.43 12.66 2.54
CA PHE A 304 -17.54 11.68 3.13
C PHE A 304 -16.21 11.70 2.38
N VAL A 305 -15.11 11.55 3.11
CA VAL A 305 -13.75 11.53 2.56
C VAL A 305 -12.99 10.33 3.12
N ALA A 306 -12.43 9.51 2.26
CA ALA A 306 -11.46 8.47 2.62
C ALA A 306 -10.13 9.16 2.95
N ASP A 307 -9.83 9.31 4.22
CA ASP A 307 -8.60 9.89 4.76
C ASP A 307 -7.57 8.76 4.92
N THR A 308 -7.03 8.35 3.78
CA THR A 308 -6.34 7.07 3.56
C THR A 308 -5.12 6.89 4.45
N GLY A 309 -4.25 7.89 4.51
CA GLY A 309 -3.04 7.86 5.35
C GLY A 309 -3.35 7.91 6.85
N ASN A 310 -4.54 8.37 7.22
CA ASN A 310 -5.04 8.33 8.60
C ASN A 310 -5.89 7.09 8.90
N HIS A 311 -6.03 6.14 7.97
CA HIS A 311 -6.85 4.94 8.15
C HIS A 311 -8.24 5.25 8.70
N SER A 312 -8.88 6.29 8.16
CA SER A 312 -10.15 6.80 8.69
C SER A 312 -11.05 7.35 7.60
N ILE A 313 -12.31 7.57 7.93
CA ILE A 313 -13.26 8.29 7.10
C ILE A 313 -13.63 9.58 7.82
N ARG A 314 -13.50 10.70 7.12
CA ARG A 314 -13.88 12.03 7.61
C ARG A 314 -15.19 12.45 6.97
N THR A 315 -15.89 13.37 7.62
CA THR A 315 -17.04 14.07 7.04
C THR A 315 -16.76 15.56 6.97
N ILE A 316 -17.23 16.18 5.90
CA ILE A 316 -17.27 17.63 5.73
C ILE A 316 -18.73 18.04 5.69
N ASP A 317 -19.19 18.86 6.63
CA ASP A 317 -20.46 19.54 6.56
C ASP A 317 -20.34 20.68 5.54
N LEU A 318 -21.05 20.60 4.44
CA LEU A 318 -20.89 21.51 3.30
C LEU A 318 -21.55 22.88 3.53
N GLU A 319 -22.35 23.05 4.60
CA GLU A 319 -22.89 24.35 4.99
C GLU A 319 -21.89 25.12 5.87
N SER A 320 -21.44 24.49 6.95
CA SER A 320 -20.54 25.10 7.92
C SER A 320 -19.05 25.03 7.54
N GLY A 321 -18.66 24.07 6.72
CA GLY A 321 -17.27 23.75 6.44
C GLY A 321 -16.57 22.90 7.51
N GLU A 322 -17.32 22.42 8.50
CA GLU A 322 -16.75 21.63 9.60
C GLU A 322 -16.33 20.25 9.13
N VAL A 323 -15.06 19.90 9.38
CA VAL A 323 -14.47 18.57 9.11
C VAL A 323 -14.39 17.81 10.42
N ARG A 324 -14.88 16.56 10.44
CA ARG A 324 -14.88 15.69 11.63
C ARG A 324 -14.44 14.27 11.31
N LEU A 325 -13.78 13.63 12.26
CA LEU A 325 -13.59 12.18 12.25
C LEU A 325 -14.97 11.49 12.35
N TRP A 326 -15.30 10.63 11.38
CA TRP A 326 -16.59 9.95 11.33
C TRP A 326 -16.50 8.45 11.57
N ALA A 327 -15.52 7.77 10.97
CA ALA A 327 -15.26 6.35 11.20
C ALA A 327 -13.75 6.07 11.22
N GLY A 328 -13.37 5.03 11.95
CA GLY A 328 -11.96 4.74 12.21
C GLY A 328 -11.46 5.42 13.49
N THR A 329 -10.25 5.09 13.89
CA THR A 329 -9.60 5.64 15.10
C THR A 329 -8.41 6.53 14.77
N GLY A 330 -8.12 6.77 13.49
CA GLY A 330 -6.91 7.45 13.05
C GLY A 330 -5.65 6.59 13.17
N ARG A 331 -5.80 5.29 13.32
CA ARG A 331 -4.69 4.32 13.44
C ARG A 331 -4.96 3.11 12.56
N GLN A 332 -3.92 2.62 11.91
CA GLN A 332 -3.97 1.39 11.12
C GLN A 332 -4.39 0.19 11.97
N SER A 333 -5.18 -0.71 11.38
CA SER A 333 -5.50 -1.99 12.00
C SER A 333 -4.24 -2.83 12.18
N GLN A 334 -4.03 -3.31 13.41
CA GLN A 334 -2.98 -4.30 13.71
C GLN A 334 -3.44 -5.74 13.52
N TRP A 335 -4.73 -5.92 13.22
CA TRP A 335 -5.34 -7.23 12.97
C TRP A 335 -5.58 -7.40 11.48
N TYR A 336 -5.21 -8.56 10.99
CA TYR A 336 -5.41 -8.88 9.59
C TYR A 336 -6.20 -10.19 9.46
N PRO A 337 -7.38 -10.19 8.80
CA PRO A 337 -8.12 -9.01 8.36
C PRO A 337 -8.66 -8.17 9.53
N PRO A 338 -8.94 -6.86 9.34
CA PRO A 338 -9.53 -6.03 10.39
C PRO A 338 -10.86 -6.58 10.89
N LEU A 339 -11.13 -6.43 12.19
CA LEU A 339 -12.35 -6.94 12.82
C LEU A 339 -13.48 -5.93 12.75
N ALA A 340 -14.70 -6.41 12.54
CA ALA A 340 -15.91 -5.60 12.64
C ALA A 340 -16.06 -4.96 14.02
N ALA A 341 -16.44 -3.69 14.05
CA ALA A 341 -16.68 -2.94 15.29
C ALA A 341 -17.61 -1.74 15.00
N PRO A 342 -18.15 -1.08 16.03
CA PRO A 342 -18.78 0.24 15.84
C PRO A 342 -17.81 1.21 15.18
N ARG A 343 -18.30 2.04 14.24
CA ARG A 343 -17.47 2.89 13.36
C ARG A 343 -16.44 3.77 14.08
N GLY A 344 -16.74 4.25 15.31
CA GLY A 344 -15.82 5.07 16.10
C GLY A 344 -14.75 4.29 16.87
N TYR A 345 -14.79 2.95 16.82
CA TYR A 345 -13.85 2.06 17.50
C TYR A 345 -13.14 1.11 16.55
N VAL A 346 -13.57 1.05 15.31
CA VAL A 346 -12.94 0.20 14.30
C VAL A 346 -11.59 0.77 13.89
N HIS A 347 -10.58 -0.08 13.77
CA HIS A 347 -9.34 0.27 13.11
C HIS A 347 -9.49 -0.11 11.63
N LEU A 348 -9.47 0.89 10.75
CA LEU A 348 -9.51 0.71 9.31
C LEU A 348 -8.08 0.48 8.78
N ASN A 349 -7.95 0.05 7.54
CA ASN A 349 -6.65 -0.12 6.88
C ASN A 349 -6.69 0.45 5.46
N SER A 350 -6.29 1.70 5.33
CA SER A 350 -6.23 2.47 4.09
C SER A 350 -7.54 2.43 3.28
N PRO A 351 -8.62 3.06 3.77
CA PRO A 351 -9.79 3.29 2.95
C PRO A 351 -9.37 4.13 1.73
N TRP A 352 -9.66 3.62 0.52
CA TRP A 352 -9.17 4.24 -0.72
C TRP A 352 -10.27 4.92 -1.52
N ASP A 353 -11.44 4.30 -1.61
CA ASP A 353 -12.58 4.88 -2.29
C ASP A 353 -13.90 4.60 -1.56
N LEU A 354 -14.91 5.39 -1.86
CA LEU A 354 -16.22 5.40 -1.20
C LEU A 354 -17.35 5.42 -2.22
N ALA A 355 -18.39 4.63 -1.98
CA ALA A 355 -19.64 4.70 -2.72
C ALA A 355 -20.82 4.69 -1.76
N LEU A 356 -21.77 5.62 -1.93
CA LEU A 356 -22.95 5.76 -1.07
C LEU A 356 -24.22 5.29 -1.79
N ASP A 357 -24.92 4.33 -1.19
CA ASP A 357 -26.26 3.91 -1.63
C ASP A 357 -27.26 4.05 -0.48
N GLY A 358 -28.15 5.00 -0.58
CA GLY A 358 -29.13 5.32 0.46
C GLY A 358 -28.43 5.59 1.81
N SER A 359 -28.63 4.71 2.79
CA SER A 359 -28.02 4.80 4.12
C SER A 359 -26.79 3.91 4.31
N THR A 360 -26.22 3.35 3.24
CA THR A 360 -25.05 2.47 3.29
C THR A 360 -23.87 3.08 2.55
N LEU A 361 -22.76 3.27 3.26
CA LEU A 361 -21.48 3.65 2.69
C LEU A 361 -20.63 2.39 2.48
N TYR A 362 -20.27 2.12 1.22
CA TYR A 362 -19.32 1.09 0.84
C TYR A 362 -17.93 1.69 0.78
N VAL A 363 -16.93 0.92 1.23
CA VAL A 363 -15.54 1.38 1.37
C VAL A 363 -14.60 0.37 0.75
N ALA A 364 -13.81 0.80 -0.24
CA ALA A 364 -12.67 0.04 -0.73
C ALA A 364 -11.55 0.11 0.32
N MET A 365 -11.28 -0.97 0.99
CA MET A 365 -10.27 -1.08 2.03
C MET A 365 -9.00 -1.67 1.43
N ALA A 366 -8.18 -0.82 0.79
CA ALA A 366 -7.03 -1.25 -0.02
C ALA A 366 -6.01 -2.06 0.79
N GLY A 367 -5.65 -1.57 1.99
CA GLY A 367 -4.62 -2.21 2.81
C GLY A 367 -5.02 -3.55 3.45
N SER A 368 -6.31 -3.93 3.43
CA SER A 368 -6.77 -5.23 3.92
C SER A 368 -7.41 -6.10 2.84
N HIS A 369 -7.30 -5.70 1.56
CA HIS A 369 -7.86 -6.45 0.43
C HIS A 369 -9.34 -6.80 0.61
N GLN A 370 -10.15 -5.82 1.03
CA GLN A 370 -11.55 -6.02 1.37
C GLN A 370 -12.45 -4.87 0.87
N ILE A 371 -13.75 -5.15 0.74
CA ILE A 371 -14.77 -4.12 0.67
C ILE A 371 -15.59 -4.17 1.96
N TRP A 372 -15.78 -3.02 2.57
CA TRP A 372 -16.53 -2.85 3.80
C TRP A 372 -17.84 -2.11 3.55
N ARG A 373 -18.80 -2.32 4.43
CA ARG A 373 -19.97 -1.46 4.54
C ARG A 373 -20.05 -0.81 5.91
N ILE A 374 -20.50 0.45 5.93
CA ILE A 374 -20.79 1.21 7.13
C ILE A 374 -22.20 1.77 6.99
N THR A 375 -23.09 1.41 7.92
CA THR A 375 -24.45 1.95 7.91
C THR A 375 -24.49 3.31 8.59
N LEU A 376 -25.17 4.28 7.97
CA LEU A 376 -25.27 5.64 8.50
C LEU A 376 -26.13 5.70 9.78
N GLU A 377 -27.05 4.75 9.94
CA GLU A 377 -28.01 4.73 11.02
C GLU A 377 -27.53 4.01 12.29
N ASN A 378 -26.71 2.96 12.16
CA ASN A 378 -26.45 1.99 13.24
C ASN A 378 -25.02 1.99 13.79
N ASP A 379 -24.15 2.90 13.40
CA ASP A 379 -22.74 2.95 13.80
C ASP A 379 -21.93 1.64 13.56
N GLU A 380 -22.40 0.75 12.69
CA GLU A 380 -21.77 -0.55 12.45
C GLU A 380 -20.90 -0.53 11.20
N ALA A 381 -19.67 -1.01 11.34
CA ALA A 381 -18.71 -1.16 10.26
C ALA A 381 -18.21 -2.61 10.22
N TRP A 382 -18.34 -3.28 9.07
CA TRP A 382 -17.85 -4.64 8.87
C TRP A 382 -17.47 -4.96 7.44
N PRO A 383 -16.55 -5.92 7.24
CA PRO A 383 -16.22 -6.42 5.91
C PRO A 383 -17.40 -7.21 5.32
N ILE A 384 -17.64 -7.04 4.04
CA ILE A 384 -18.65 -7.80 3.28
C ILE A 384 -18.03 -8.62 2.16
N VAL A 385 -16.87 -8.21 1.64
CA VAL A 385 -16.15 -8.86 0.55
C VAL A 385 -14.66 -8.90 0.86
N GLY A 386 -14.01 -9.98 0.49
CA GLY A 386 -12.58 -10.23 0.66
C GLY A 386 -12.27 -10.96 1.97
N SER A 387 -11.57 -12.09 1.85
CA SER A 387 -11.08 -12.87 3.00
C SER A 387 -9.97 -12.18 3.79
N GLY A 388 -9.40 -11.12 3.21
CA GLY A 388 -8.18 -10.46 3.67
C GLY A 388 -6.90 -11.01 3.04
N ALA A 389 -6.95 -12.16 2.39
CA ALA A 389 -5.81 -12.65 1.60
C ALA A 389 -5.79 -11.96 0.24
N GLU A 390 -4.58 -11.63 -0.22
CA GLU A 390 -4.36 -11.12 -1.57
C GLU A 390 -4.58 -12.23 -2.61
N GLY A 391 -5.37 -11.96 -3.65
CA GLY A 391 -5.66 -12.92 -4.70
C GLY A 391 -6.74 -12.46 -5.67
N THR A 392 -7.13 -13.39 -6.57
CA THR A 392 -8.07 -13.12 -7.66
C THR A 392 -9.31 -14.02 -7.65
N ASP A 393 -9.50 -14.85 -6.61
CA ASP A 393 -10.58 -15.83 -6.58
C ASP A 393 -11.94 -15.14 -6.45
N ASP A 394 -12.87 -15.49 -7.34
CA ASP A 394 -14.28 -15.15 -7.26
C ASP A 394 -15.01 -16.09 -6.28
N GLY A 395 -16.19 -15.69 -5.80
CA GLY A 395 -17.00 -16.53 -4.92
C GLY A 395 -17.85 -15.74 -3.94
N PRO A 396 -18.37 -16.38 -2.88
CA PRO A 396 -19.09 -15.71 -1.80
C PRO A 396 -18.23 -14.63 -1.15
N GLY A 397 -18.81 -13.51 -0.75
CA GLY A 397 -18.12 -12.28 -0.37
C GLY A 397 -16.86 -12.47 0.48
N LEU A 398 -16.98 -13.05 1.67
CA LEU A 398 -15.83 -13.21 2.57
C LEU A 398 -14.93 -14.42 2.25
N GLU A 399 -15.30 -15.24 1.28
CA GLU A 399 -14.46 -16.34 0.77
C GLU A 399 -13.64 -15.91 -0.44
N ALA A 400 -14.10 -14.89 -1.18
CA ALA A 400 -13.36 -14.31 -2.30
C ALA A 400 -12.04 -13.70 -1.84
N THR A 401 -11.05 -13.66 -2.74
CA THR A 401 -9.79 -12.94 -2.52
C THR A 401 -9.75 -11.70 -3.40
N LEU A 402 -9.26 -10.59 -2.86
CA LEU A 402 -9.08 -9.32 -3.55
C LEU A 402 -7.60 -8.93 -3.52
N ALA A 403 -7.22 -8.01 -4.40
CA ALA A 403 -5.86 -7.51 -4.48
C ALA A 403 -5.86 -5.97 -4.61
N GLN A 404 -5.99 -5.29 -3.46
CA GLN A 404 -5.96 -3.83 -3.35
C GLN A 404 -7.11 -3.15 -4.10
N PRO A 405 -8.40 -3.37 -3.70
CA PRO A 405 -9.53 -2.66 -4.29
C PRO A 405 -9.36 -1.15 -4.10
N SER A 406 -9.43 -0.36 -5.19
CA SER A 406 -9.01 1.06 -5.19
C SER A 406 -10.02 2.02 -5.83
N GLY A 407 -11.06 1.53 -6.50
CA GLY A 407 -12.13 2.35 -7.06
C GLY A 407 -13.46 1.65 -6.92
N LEU A 408 -14.51 2.39 -6.54
CA LEU A 408 -15.87 1.89 -6.35
C LEU A 408 -16.88 2.74 -7.10
N THR A 409 -17.89 2.10 -7.70
CA THR A 409 -19.10 2.77 -8.19
C THR A 409 -20.30 1.85 -8.09
N ILE A 410 -21.50 2.42 -7.96
CA ILE A 410 -22.76 1.67 -7.98
C ILE A 410 -23.39 1.82 -9.36
N GLY A 411 -23.56 0.71 -10.05
CA GLY A 411 -24.18 0.68 -11.36
C GLY A 411 -25.68 0.96 -11.30
N SER A 412 -26.24 1.43 -12.43
CA SER A 412 -27.70 1.63 -12.58
C SER A 412 -28.51 0.34 -12.43
N ASP A 413 -27.88 -0.81 -12.49
CA ASP A 413 -28.42 -2.15 -12.27
C ASP A 413 -28.39 -2.60 -10.81
N GLY A 414 -27.82 -1.78 -9.91
CA GLY A 414 -27.75 -2.02 -8.48
C GLY A 414 -26.58 -2.92 -8.03
N TYR A 415 -25.65 -3.25 -8.92
CA TYR A 415 -24.39 -3.90 -8.53
C TYR A 415 -23.38 -2.87 -8.05
N LEU A 416 -22.53 -3.27 -7.12
CA LEU A 416 -21.31 -2.53 -6.76
C LEU A 416 -20.17 -3.01 -7.67
N TYR A 417 -19.63 -2.11 -8.48
CA TYR A 417 -18.48 -2.36 -9.34
C TYR A 417 -17.20 -1.81 -8.70
N PHE A 418 -16.09 -2.51 -8.91
CA PHE A 418 -14.82 -2.06 -8.40
C PHE A 418 -13.66 -2.43 -9.32
N VAL A 419 -12.60 -1.65 -9.25
CA VAL A 419 -11.30 -2.01 -9.81
C VAL A 419 -10.45 -2.62 -8.70
N ASP A 420 -9.88 -3.79 -9.00
CA ASP A 420 -9.00 -4.54 -8.12
C ASP A 420 -7.58 -4.36 -8.66
N SER A 421 -6.88 -3.35 -8.12
CA SER A 421 -5.72 -2.73 -8.78
C SER A 421 -4.55 -3.67 -8.97
N GLU A 422 -4.19 -4.41 -7.92
CA GLU A 422 -3.08 -5.36 -7.97
C GLU A 422 -3.43 -6.63 -8.78
N ALA A 423 -4.74 -6.94 -8.93
CA ALA A 423 -5.25 -7.97 -9.83
C ALA A 423 -5.43 -7.47 -11.27
N SER A 424 -5.29 -6.17 -11.52
CA SER A 424 -5.50 -5.54 -12.84
C SER A 424 -6.82 -5.96 -13.49
N SER A 425 -7.92 -5.90 -12.70
CA SER A 425 -9.23 -6.38 -13.13
C SER A 425 -10.37 -5.45 -12.73
N VAL A 426 -11.50 -5.61 -13.45
CA VAL A 426 -12.79 -5.00 -13.11
C VAL A 426 -13.70 -6.11 -12.60
N ARG A 427 -14.24 -5.94 -11.40
CA ARG A 427 -15.06 -6.92 -10.71
C ARG A 427 -16.37 -6.30 -10.22
N ARG A 428 -17.35 -7.13 -9.88
CA ARG A 428 -18.62 -6.69 -9.30
C ARG A 428 -19.03 -7.52 -8.10
N VAL A 429 -19.87 -6.92 -7.26
CA VAL A 429 -20.54 -7.55 -6.11
C VAL A 429 -22.05 -7.38 -6.27
N ASP A 430 -22.81 -8.45 -6.08
CA ASP A 430 -24.25 -8.34 -5.89
C ASP A 430 -24.54 -7.93 -4.44
N ILE A 431 -24.78 -6.63 -4.24
CA ILE A 431 -25.06 -6.08 -2.90
C ILE A 431 -26.49 -6.33 -2.41
N THR A 432 -27.34 -6.95 -3.23
CA THR A 432 -28.69 -7.37 -2.86
C THR A 432 -28.75 -8.81 -2.35
N ASP A 433 -27.73 -9.62 -2.69
CA ASP A 433 -27.57 -10.98 -2.18
C ASP A 433 -26.87 -10.95 -0.81
N PRO A 434 -27.40 -11.63 0.22
CA PRO A 434 -26.80 -11.65 1.55
C PRO A 434 -25.41 -12.29 1.60
N ASP A 435 -25.04 -13.11 0.62
CA ASP A 435 -23.71 -13.73 0.51
C ASP A 435 -22.71 -12.84 -0.26
N TYR A 436 -23.13 -11.69 -0.80
CA TYR A 436 -22.29 -10.72 -1.54
C TYR A 436 -21.38 -11.36 -2.61
N PRO A 437 -21.90 -12.19 -3.53
CA PRO A 437 -21.05 -12.91 -4.48
C PRO A 437 -20.25 -11.95 -5.36
N VAL A 438 -18.96 -12.26 -5.51
CA VAL A 438 -18.01 -11.54 -6.36
C VAL A 438 -17.88 -12.23 -7.70
N THR A 439 -17.80 -11.44 -8.77
CA THR A 439 -17.55 -11.93 -10.12
C THR A 439 -16.60 -11.00 -10.86
N THR A 440 -15.56 -11.55 -11.47
CA THR A 440 -14.67 -10.83 -12.38
C THR A 440 -15.38 -10.59 -13.73
N ILE A 441 -15.45 -9.33 -14.15
CA ILE A 441 -16.08 -8.90 -15.40
C ILE A 441 -15.07 -8.88 -16.53
N ALA A 442 -13.90 -8.30 -16.28
CA ALA A 442 -12.82 -8.15 -17.26
C ALA A 442 -11.46 -8.05 -16.57
N GLY A 443 -10.43 -8.45 -17.29
CA GLY A 443 -9.12 -8.70 -16.77
C GLY A 443 -8.86 -10.20 -16.67
N SER A 444 -7.62 -10.64 -16.43
CA SER A 444 -7.27 -12.07 -16.46
C SER A 444 -8.05 -12.88 -15.43
N GLY A 445 -8.15 -12.39 -14.18
CA GLY A 445 -8.79 -13.14 -13.09
C GLY A 445 -8.05 -14.43 -12.67
N GLU A 446 -6.94 -14.77 -13.31
CA GLU A 446 -6.19 -16.02 -13.06
C GLU A 446 -4.87 -15.79 -12.32
N SER A 447 -4.29 -14.58 -12.44
CA SER A 447 -2.98 -14.28 -11.87
C SER A 447 -2.79 -12.79 -11.60
N LEU A 448 -2.11 -12.47 -10.52
CA LEU A 448 -1.70 -11.10 -10.17
C LEU A 448 -0.62 -10.52 -11.11
N PHE A 449 -0.09 -11.33 -12.04
CA PHE A 449 0.99 -10.95 -12.96
C PHE A 449 0.55 -10.90 -14.43
N GLU A 450 -0.76 -11.01 -14.69
CA GLU A 450 -1.32 -10.88 -16.03
C GLU A 450 -1.94 -9.51 -16.26
N PHE A 451 -1.13 -8.57 -16.65
CA PHE A 451 -1.51 -7.18 -16.90
C PHE A 451 -1.02 -6.69 -18.27
N GLY A 452 -1.46 -5.52 -18.69
CA GLY A 452 -1.05 -4.88 -19.94
C GLY A 452 -2.13 -3.96 -20.50
N LEU A 453 -1.94 -3.49 -21.73
CA LEU A 453 -2.92 -2.70 -22.47
C LEU A 453 -3.47 -3.55 -23.63
N GLN A 454 -4.61 -4.20 -23.40
CA GLN A 454 -5.25 -5.03 -24.43
C GLN A 454 -6.77 -4.88 -24.35
N ASP A 455 -7.40 -4.53 -25.48
CA ASP A 455 -8.84 -4.60 -25.66
C ASP A 455 -9.28 -6.05 -25.88
N GLY A 456 -10.50 -6.39 -25.44
CA GLY A 456 -10.99 -7.76 -25.55
C GLY A 456 -12.29 -7.97 -24.81
N VAL A 457 -12.65 -9.23 -24.56
CA VAL A 457 -13.86 -9.61 -23.84
C VAL A 457 -13.48 -10.48 -22.63
N GLY A 458 -13.94 -10.12 -21.45
CA GLY A 458 -13.72 -10.87 -20.23
C GLY A 458 -12.21 -11.05 -19.95
N SER A 459 -11.78 -12.29 -19.84
CA SER A 459 -10.39 -12.64 -19.56
C SER A 459 -9.39 -12.40 -20.71
N ASP A 460 -9.87 -12.05 -21.91
CA ASP A 460 -8.98 -11.64 -23.01
C ASP A 460 -8.51 -10.18 -22.88
N ALA A 461 -9.22 -9.35 -22.12
CA ALA A 461 -8.83 -7.98 -21.85
C ALA A 461 -7.68 -7.91 -20.84
N ARG A 462 -6.86 -6.85 -20.92
CA ARG A 462 -5.82 -6.55 -19.94
C ARG A 462 -5.88 -5.10 -19.52
N PHE A 463 -5.70 -4.88 -18.22
CA PHE A 463 -5.49 -3.59 -17.57
C PHE A 463 -4.11 -3.57 -16.90
N GLN A 464 -3.70 -2.43 -16.38
CA GLN A 464 -2.50 -2.33 -15.58
C GLN A 464 -2.73 -1.34 -14.42
N HIS A 465 -2.91 -1.88 -13.22
CA HIS A 465 -3.11 -1.14 -11.98
C HIS A 465 -4.18 -0.03 -12.09
N PRO A 466 -5.43 -0.36 -12.47
CA PRO A 466 -6.51 0.63 -12.58
C PRO A 466 -6.90 1.14 -11.19
N LEU A 467 -7.09 2.47 -11.03
CA LEU A 467 -7.42 3.08 -9.75
C LEU A 467 -8.81 3.74 -9.70
N GLY A 468 -9.38 4.08 -10.85
CA GLY A 468 -10.66 4.77 -10.92
C GLY A 468 -11.70 4.01 -11.74
N ILE A 469 -12.96 4.09 -11.32
CA ILE A 469 -14.10 3.53 -12.04
C ILE A 469 -15.33 4.39 -11.77
N ASP A 470 -16.12 4.63 -12.82
CA ASP A 470 -17.46 5.20 -12.67
C ASP A 470 -18.44 4.61 -13.67
N SER A 471 -19.73 4.72 -13.38
CA SER A 471 -20.83 4.14 -14.12
C SER A 471 -21.59 5.20 -14.90
N LEU A 472 -21.67 5.02 -16.22
CA LEU A 472 -22.53 5.82 -17.09
C LEU A 472 -24.03 5.49 -16.85
N PRO A 473 -24.95 6.43 -17.08
CA PRO A 473 -26.39 6.20 -16.88
C PRO A 473 -26.97 5.02 -17.68
N GLU A 474 -26.38 4.70 -18.83
CA GLU A 474 -26.75 3.54 -19.66
C GLU A 474 -26.17 2.21 -19.16
N GLY A 475 -25.42 2.21 -18.06
CA GLY A 475 -24.86 1.01 -17.41
C GLY A 475 -23.48 0.60 -17.91
N THR A 476 -22.86 1.35 -18.82
CA THR A 476 -21.46 1.17 -19.21
C THR A 476 -20.52 1.74 -18.13
N LEU A 477 -19.37 1.12 -17.93
CA LEU A 477 -18.37 1.60 -16.98
C LEU A 477 -17.23 2.30 -17.70
N LEU A 478 -16.71 3.37 -17.10
CA LEU A 478 -15.44 3.98 -17.44
C LEU A 478 -14.40 3.63 -16.38
N VAL A 479 -13.21 3.30 -16.84
CA VAL A 479 -12.09 2.88 -15.95
C VAL A 479 -10.87 3.75 -16.26
N ALA A 480 -10.31 4.36 -15.23
CA ALA A 480 -8.99 4.95 -15.26
C ALA A 480 -7.95 3.83 -15.13
N ASP A 481 -7.42 3.39 -16.26
CA ASP A 481 -6.40 2.35 -16.40
C ASP A 481 -5.03 2.99 -16.20
N THR A 482 -4.70 3.21 -14.94
CA THR A 482 -3.73 4.19 -14.43
C THR A 482 -2.35 4.00 -15.01
N TYR A 483 -1.76 2.80 -14.88
CA TYR A 483 -0.40 2.55 -15.37
C TYR A 483 -0.32 2.37 -16.89
N ASN A 484 -1.46 2.16 -17.54
CA ASN A 484 -1.57 2.26 -19.00
C ASN A 484 -1.79 3.69 -19.50
N SER A 485 -1.97 4.67 -18.60
CA SER A 485 -2.27 6.07 -18.95
C SER A 485 -3.45 6.16 -19.92
N ALA A 486 -4.53 5.42 -19.65
CA ALA A 486 -5.66 5.25 -20.55
C ALA A 486 -6.99 5.36 -19.80
N ILE A 487 -8.02 5.77 -20.52
CA ILE A 487 -9.41 5.62 -20.12
C ILE A 487 -10.02 4.48 -20.93
N ARG A 488 -10.56 3.49 -20.22
CA ARG A 488 -11.16 2.30 -20.83
C ARG A 488 -12.67 2.31 -20.65
N ARG A 489 -13.38 1.81 -21.63
CA ARG A 489 -14.83 1.56 -21.55
C ARG A 489 -15.07 0.07 -21.38
N VAL A 490 -15.90 -0.29 -20.40
CA VAL A 490 -16.25 -1.68 -20.09
C VAL A 490 -17.78 -1.83 -20.15
N ASP A 491 -18.28 -2.76 -20.96
CA ASP A 491 -19.68 -3.19 -20.93
C ASP A 491 -19.82 -4.35 -19.91
N PRO A 492 -20.44 -4.13 -18.75
CA PRO A 492 -20.50 -5.16 -17.71
C PRO A 492 -21.42 -6.35 -18.07
N ALA A 493 -22.30 -6.19 -19.05
CA ALA A 493 -23.18 -7.27 -19.49
C ALA A 493 -22.47 -8.29 -20.38
N THR A 494 -21.50 -7.82 -21.17
CA THR A 494 -20.76 -8.66 -22.14
C THR A 494 -19.31 -8.90 -21.74
N GLY A 495 -18.76 -8.10 -20.81
CA GLY A 495 -17.33 -8.07 -20.46
C GLY A 495 -16.47 -7.42 -21.54
N SER A 496 -17.05 -6.75 -22.54
CA SER A 496 -16.31 -6.09 -23.61
C SER A 496 -15.54 -4.88 -23.08
N VAL A 497 -14.26 -4.80 -23.42
CA VAL A 497 -13.36 -3.70 -23.04
C VAL A 497 -12.79 -3.06 -24.29
N GLU A 498 -12.82 -1.73 -24.36
CA GLU A 498 -12.18 -0.96 -25.41
C GLU A 498 -11.44 0.26 -24.83
N THR A 499 -10.33 0.63 -25.45
CA THR A 499 -9.60 1.85 -25.13
C THR A 499 -10.32 3.06 -25.71
N LEU A 500 -10.89 3.90 -24.84
CA LEU A 500 -11.62 5.10 -25.25
C LEU A 500 -10.67 6.25 -25.56
N SER A 501 -9.61 6.40 -24.72
CA SER A 501 -8.68 7.53 -24.84
C SER A 501 -7.35 7.19 -24.16
N GLY A 502 -6.23 7.82 -24.59
CA GLY A 502 -4.90 7.58 -24.03
C GLY A 502 -4.24 6.30 -24.52
N GLY A 503 -3.46 5.62 -23.67
CA GLY A 503 -2.81 4.33 -23.95
C GLY A 503 -1.63 4.41 -24.93
N ARG A 504 -1.04 5.60 -25.13
CA ARG A 504 0.09 5.83 -26.06
C ARG A 504 1.38 6.20 -25.35
N GLY A 505 1.40 6.01 -24.04
CA GLY A 505 2.46 6.41 -23.14
C GLY A 505 2.05 7.53 -22.20
N GLN A 506 2.87 7.77 -21.18
CA GLN A 506 2.65 8.83 -20.17
C GLN A 506 2.91 10.21 -20.76
N GLY A 507 2.14 11.21 -20.36
CA GLY A 507 2.35 12.61 -20.74
C GLY A 507 1.19 13.52 -20.38
N TRP A 508 1.34 14.79 -20.69
CA TRP A 508 0.33 15.84 -20.54
C TRP A 508 0.10 16.48 -21.90
N GLN A 509 -0.91 16.03 -22.61
CA GLN A 509 -1.26 16.59 -23.91
C GLN A 509 -2.77 16.56 -24.09
N ASP A 510 -3.34 17.71 -24.40
CA ASP A 510 -4.73 17.87 -24.74
C ASP A 510 -4.99 17.65 -26.26
N GLY A 511 -6.23 17.50 -26.65
CA GLY A 511 -6.69 17.46 -28.04
C GLY A 511 -7.16 16.08 -28.49
N GLU A 512 -7.11 15.83 -29.81
CA GLU A 512 -7.64 14.60 -30.43
C GLU A 512 -6.86 13.32 -30.09
N ALA A 513 -5.63 13.46 -29.58
CA ALA A 513 -4.77 12.35 -29.18
C ALA A 513 -4.14 12.65 -27.82
N PRO A 514 -4.97 12.67 -26.75
CA PRO A 514 -4.51 13.07 -25.44
C PRO A 514 -3.49 12.07 -24.87
N LEU A 515 -2.58 12.60 -24.05
CA LEU A 515 -1.68 11.83 -23.21
C LEU A 515 -2.04 12.12 -21.75
N TYR A 516 -2.21 11.09 -20.99
CA TYR A 516 -2.43 11.14 -19.56
C TYR A 516 -1.17 10.73 -18.80
N PHE A 517 -1.07 11.19 -17.59
CA PHE A 517 -0.03 10.77 -16.68
C PHE A 517 -0.67 10.11 -15.47
N GLU A 518 -0.79 8.78 -15.50
CA GLU A 518 -1.33 7.96 -14.41
C GLU A 518 -2.68 8.50 -13.88
N PRO A 519 -3.76 8.50 -14.70
CA PRO A 519 -5.06 8.97 -14.26
C PRO A 519 -5.54 8.15 -13.06
N GLY A 520 -5.74 8.82 -11.88
CA GLY A 520 -6.06 8.14 -10.62
C GLY A 520 -7.56 8.00 -10.34
N GLY A 521 -8.38 8.85 -10.94
CA GLY A 521 -9.83 8.86 -10.75
C GLY A 521 -10.54 9.49 -11.92
N LEU A 522 -11.82 9.24 -12.02
CA LEU A 522 -12.75 9.89 -12.95
C LEU A 522 -14.15 9.91 -12.33
N ASP A 523 -14.97 10.85 -12.79
CA ASP A 523 -16.40 10.90 -12.50
C ASP A 523 -17.14 11.40 -13.76
N VAL A 524 -18.38 10.98 -13.92
CA VAL A 524 -19.19 11.27 -15.10
C VAL A 524 -20.44 12.05 -14.72
N ALA A 525 -20.56 13.25 -15.28
CA ALA A 525 -21.74 14.08 -15.10
C ALA A 525 -22.05 14.90 -16.35
N GLY A 526 -23.35 15.10 -16.65
CA GLY A 526 -23.78 15.92 -17.80
C GLY A 526 -23.26 15.43 -19.15
N GLY A 527 -22.86 14.17 -19.28
CA GLY A 527 -22.27 13.58 -20.48
C GLY A 527 -20.79 13.97 -20.69
N MET A 528 -20.14 14.49 -19.67
CA MET A 528 -18.71 14.77 -19.65
C MET A 528 -17.99 13.85 -18.65
N VAL A 529 -16.74 13.59 -18.90
CA VAL A 529 -15.80 12.88 -18.02
C VAL A 529 -14.85 13.91 -17.41
N TYR A 530 -14.78 13.90 -16.12
CA TYR A 530 -13.91 14.78 -15.34
C TYR A 530 -12.71 14.02 -14.78
#